data_c915735ea84dd7e499d25f2853ac5fc7
#
_entry.id   c915735ea84dd7e499d25f2853ac5fc7
#
_cell.length_a   1.000
_cell.length_b   1.000
_cell.length_c   1.000
_cell.angle_alpha   90.00
_cell.angle_beta   90.00
_cell.angle_gamma   90.00
#
_symmetry.space_group_name_H-M   'P 1'
#
loop_
_entity.id
_entity.type
_entity.pdbx_description
1 polymer ?
#
loop_
_entity_poly.entity_id
_entity_poly.type
_entity_poly.pdbx_seq_one_letter_code
_entity_poly.pdbx_strand_id
1 'polypeptide(L)'
;MVIGALDTDYEFVYPVPITFGLMIEDFETGDFASFDWVHGGNADWVIDSDAYSGSFSAKSGDIGHDQTSELSIVMNILYEGDIQFWSKASSEQGESGTVYDYLDFYIDNDPQELMIGGTTDWVEYTVNLPAGEHTLRWVYEKDDAQSSGEDCAWVDRIYFPPGAIPPLNIDFGDLNLDSIVNVLDVIITVNYIIGYIDLNNEQIQNADVNLDGSVDVFDILLIVDMALGN
;
A
#
# COMPACT_ATOMS: atom_id res chain seq x y z
N MET A 1 58.23 13.71 21.56
CA MET A 1 57.55 12.54 21.01
C MET A 1 56.08 12.68 21.40
N VAL A 2 55.30 13.23 20.49
CA VAL A 2 53.87 13.46 20.72
C VAL A 2 53.14 12.28 20.11
N ILE A 3 52.48 11.49 20.94
CA ILE A 3 51.61 10.41 20.48
C ILE A 3 50.25 11.06 20.18
N GLY A 4 49.99 11.25 18.89
CA GLY A 4 48.68 11.68 18.44
C GLY A 4 47.63 10.58 18.71
N ALA A 5 46.55 10.94 19.37
CA ALA A 5 45.37 10.09 19.47
C ALA A 5 44.83 9.85 18.06
N LEU A 6 44.67 8.59 17.69
CA LEU A 6 43.94 8.18 16.51
C LEU A 6 42.46 8.45 16.81
N ASP A 7 41.91 9.38 16.06
CA ASP A 7 40.47 9.60 15.99
C ASP A 7 39.85 8.36 15.35
N THR A 8 39.03 7.61 16.10
CA THR A 8 38.45 6.34 15.68
C THR A 8 37.01 6.45 15.31
N ASP A 9 36.57 7.63 14.87
CA ASP A 9 35.23 7.79 14.29
C ASP A 9 35.24 7.34 12.80
N TYR A 10 35.48 6.03 12.61
CA TYR A 10 35.13 5.41 11.33
C TYR A 10 33.63 5.03 11.37
N GLU A 11 32.79 5.92 10.92
CA GLU A 11 31.43 5.60 10.52
C GLU A 11 31.54 4.70 9.28
N PHE A 12 31.41 3.39 9.44
CA PHE A 12 31.29 2.47 8.31
C PHE A 12 29.89 2.62 7.73
N VAL A 13 29.72 3.59 6.86
CA VAL A 13 28.52 3.63 5.99
C VAL A 13 28.69 2.51 4.96
N TYR A 14 28.06 1.38 5.21
CA TYR A 14 27.85 0.39 4.16
C TYR A 14 26.77 0.95 3.24
N PRO A 15 27.10 1.28 1.97
CA PRO A 15 26.05 1.57 1.00
C PRO A 15 25.34 0.23 0.73
N VAL A 16 24.22 0.01 1.38
CA VAL A 16 23.27 -1.00 0.94
C VAL A 16 22.73 -0.47 -0.39
N PRO A 17 22.96 -1.12 -1.52
CA PRO A 17 22.35 -0.70 -2.77
C PRO A 17 20.84 -0.97 -2.65
N ILE A 18 20.09 0.02 -2.24
CA ILE A 18 18.64 -0.03 -2.32
C ILE A 18 18.33 0.15 -3.80
N THR A 19 18.01 -0.94 -4.48
CA THR A 19 17.48 -0.89 -5.84
C THR A 19 16.02 -0.47 -5.71
N PHE A 20 15.74 0.81 -5.88
CA PHE A 20 14.37 1.27 -6.04
C PHE A 20 13.87 0.75 -7.39
N GLY A 21 13.15 -0.36 -7.37
CA GLY A 21 12.31 -0.75 -8.49
C GLY A 21 11.17 0.26 -8.61
N LEU A 22 10.79 0.61 -9.82
CA LEU A 22 9.54 1.34 -10.05
C LEU A 22 8.40 0.38 -9.67
N MET A 23 7.63 0.71 -8.64
CA MET A 23 6.44 -0.06 -8.26
C MET A 23 5.29 0.34 -9.17
N ILE A 24 4.69 -0.67 -9.78
CA ILE A 24 3.58 -0.49 -10.74
C ILE A 24 2.50 -1.49 -10.38
N GLU A 25 1.25 -1.01 -10.29
CA GLU A 25 0.08 -1.87 -10.39
C GLU A 25 -0.53 -1.69 -11.78
N ASP A 26 -0.64 -2.77 -12.51
CA ASP A 26 -1.20 -2.80 -13.87
C ASP A 26 -2.34 -3.81 -14.01
N PHE A 27 -2.75 -4.43 -12.89
CA PHE A 27 -3.84 -5.42 -12.79
C PHE A 27 -3.72 -6.63 -13.72
N GLU A 28 -2.56 -6.84 -14.35
CA GLU A 28 -2.35 -7.91 -15.33
C GLU A 28 -2.29 -9.32 -14.72
N THR A 29 -2.29 -9.43 -13.38
CA THR A 29 -2.54 -10.70 -12.69
C THR A 29 -3.98 -11.19 -12.85
N GLY A 30 -4.90 -10.29 -13.23
CA GLY A 30 -6.33 -10.58 -13.34
C GLY A 30 -7.06 -10.62 -11.99
N ASP A 31 -6.41 -10.14 -10.95
CA ASP A 31 -6.93 -10.01 -9.59
C ASP A 31 -6.25 -8.83 -8.85
N PHE A 32 -6.55 -8.67 -7.56
CA PHE A 32 -5.96 -7.64 -6.69
C PHE A 32 -4.81 -8.17 -5.82
N ALA A 33 -4.17 -9.27 -6.20
CA ALA A 33 -3.19 -9.95 -5.35
C ALA A 33 -1.76 -9.35 -5.40
N SER A 34 -1.50 -8.40 -6.31
CA SER A 34 -0.16 -7.76 -6.42
C SER A 34 0.21 -6.91 -5.21
N PHE A 35 -0.80 -6.35 -4.52
CA PHE A 35 -0.68 -5.49 -3.36
C PHE A 35 -1.83 -5.74 -2.39
N ASP A 36 -1.70 -5.24 -1.14
CA ASP A 36 -2.72 -5.36 -0.10
C ASP A 36 -3.86 -4.35 -0.32
N TRP A 37 -4.59 -4.52 -1.41
CA TRP A 37 -5.74 -3.72 -1.74
C TRP A 37 -6.90 -3.94 -0.76
N VAL A 38 -7.52 -2.85 -0.34
CA VAL A 38 -8.71 -2.86 0.52
C VAL A 38 -9.88 -2.27 -0.24
N HIS A 39 -10.97 -3.02 -0.27
CA HIS A 39 -12.24 -2.59 -0.86
C HIS A 39 -13.12 -1.96 0.21
N GLY A 40 -13.85 -0.90 -0.16
CA GLY A 40 -14.73 -0.18 0.74
C GLY A 40 -15.96 0.40 0.04
N GLY A 41 -16.79 1.08 0.81
CA GLY A 41 -18.03 1.63 0.32
C GLY A 41 -19.17 0.59 0.24
N ASN A 42 -20.03 0.71 -0.76
CA ASN A 42 -21.24 -0.11 -0.90
C ASN A 42 -21.05 -1.30 -1.84
N ALA A 43 -20.02 -1.28 -2.69
CA ALA A 43 -19.67 -2.38 -3.57
C ALA A 43 -18.16 -2.41 -3.82
N ASP A 44 -17.61 -3.63 -3.90
CA ASP A 44 -16.19 -3.86 -4.15
C ASP A 44 -15.83 -3.53 -5.60
N TRP A 45 -14.62 -3.03 -5.80
CA TRP A 45 -14.02 -2.91 -7.13
C TRP A 45 -13.81 -4.30 -7.73
N VAL A 46 -13.84 -4.38 -9.06
CA VAL A 46 -13.67 -5.62 -9.81
C VAL A 46 -12.62 -5.45 -10.91
N ILE A 47 -12.06 -6.56 -11.38
CA ILE A 47 -11.21 -6.55 -12.57
C ILE A 47 -12.09 -6.54 -13.82
N ASP A 48 -11.74 -5.66 -14.76
CA ASP A 48 -12.42 -5.48 -16.05
C ASP A 48 -11.45 -5.65 -17.21
N SER A 49 -11.97 -5.99 -18.38
CA SER A 49 -11.18 -6.15 -19.61
C SER A 49 -11.04 -4.87 -20.43
N ASP A 50 -11.71 -3.78 -20.04
CA ASP A 50 -11.52 -2.47 -20.65
C ASP A 50 -10.31 -1.79 -19.98
N ALA A 51 -9.15 -1.90 -20.60
CA ALA A 51 -7.87 -1.48 -20.04
C ALA A 51 -7.22 -0.36 -20.87
N TYR A 52 -6.48 0.52 -20.18
CA TYR A 52 -5.60 1.47 -20.85
C TYR A 52 -4.44 0.76 -21.53
N SER A 53 -3.87 -0.22 -20.84
CA SER A 53 -2.73 -1.00 -21.34
C SER A 53 -2.82 -2.44 -20.86
N GLY A 54 -2.47 -3.38 -21.75
CA GLY A 54 -2.56 -4.80 -21.41
C GLY A 54 -3.96 -5.37 -21.62
N SER A 55 -4.43 -6.16 -20.67
CA SER A 55 -5.66 -6.93 -20.76
C SER A 55 -6.68 -6.60 -19.69
N PHE A 56 -6.24 -5.98 -18.59
CA PHE A 56 -7.06 -5.77 -17.40
C PHE A 56 -6.87 -4.38 -16.80
N SER A 57 -7.91 -3.91 -16.11
CA SER A 57 -7.92 -2.71 -15.28
C SER A 57 -8.78 -2.94 -14.04
N ALA A 58 -8.75 -2.04 -13.08
CA ALA A 58 -9.69 -1.99 -11.98
C ALA A 58 -10.89 -1.13 -12.34
N LYS A 59 -12.11 -1.63 -12.11
CA LYS A 59 -13.39 -0.96 -12.33
C LYS A 59 -14.11 -0.83 -11.00
N SER A 60 -14.74 0.33 -10.76
CA SER A 60 -15.59 0.55 -9.59
C SER A 60 -16.75 -0.43 -9.54
N GLY A 61 -17.19 -0.80 -8.35
CA GLY A 61 -18.33 -1.66 -8.14
C GLY A 61 -19.65 -1.01 -8.60
N ASP A 62 -20.65 -1.83 -8.84
CA ASP A 62 -22.00 -1.39 -9.23
C ASP A 62 -22.73 -0.84 -7.98
N ILE A 63 -22.95 0.46 -7.95
CA ILE A 63 -23.54 1.20 -6.83
C ILE A 63 -24.80 1.96 -7.24
N GLY A 64 -25.67 2.16 -6.27
CA GLY A 64 -26.87 3.00 -6.41
C GLY A 64 -26.61 4.46 -6.06
N HIS A 65 -27.67 5.27 -6.13
CA HIS A 65 -27.62 6.68 -5.72
C HIS A 65 -27.22 6.84 -4.25
N ASP A 66 -26.55 7.94 -3.91
CA ASP A 66 -26.01 8.24 -2.57
C ASP A 66 -25.08 7.14 -2.04
N GLN A 67 -24.33 6.47 -2.92
CA GLN A 67 -23.41 5.39 -2.56
C GLN A 67 -22.02 5.65 -3.10
N THR A 68 -21.04 4.94 -2.51
CA THR A 68 -19.65 4.96 -2.92
C THR A 68 -19.12 3.55 -3.19
N SER A 69 -18.10 3.46 -4.06
CA SER A 69 -17.26 2.28 -4.25
C SER A 69 -15.81 2.71 -4.14
N GLU A 70 -15.06 2.09 -3.22
CA GLU A 70 -13.73 2.53 -2.82
C GLU A 70 -12.70 1.42 -3.06
N LEU A 71 -11.54 1.80 -3.60
CA LEU A 71 -10.35 0.98 -3.68
C LEU A 71 -9.21 1.72 -2.98
N SER A 72 -8.57 1.11 -2.01
CA SER A 72 -7.54 1.77 -1.22
C SER A 72 -6.33 0.90 -0.96
N ILE A 73 -5.20 1.55 -0.70
CA ILE A 73 -3.95 0.93 -0.30
C ILE A 73 -3.21 1.85 0.66
N VAL A 74 -2.52 1.27 1.64
CA VAL A 74 -1.59 2.01 2.49
C VAL A 74 -0.19 1.89 1.90
N MET A 75 0.52 3.00 1.81
CA MET A 75 1.90 3.06 1.32
C MET A 75 2.75 3.96 2.20
N ASN A 76 3.99 3.55 2.46
CA ASN A 76 4.98 4.40 3.07
C ASN A 76 5.84 5.04 1.97
N ILE A 77 5.79 6.36 1.87
CA ILE A 77 6.50 7.16 0.88
C ILE A 77 7.78 7.69 1.52
N LEU A 78 8.93 7.09 1.18
CA LEU A 78 10.21 7.47 1.79
C LEU A 78 10.66 8.88 1.38
N TYR A 79 10.32 9.30 0.19
CA TYR A 79 10.64 10.61 -0.36
C TYR A 79 9.44 11.16 -1.11
N GLU A 80 9.17 12.45 -0.93
CA GLU A 80 8.15 13.16 -1.73
C GLU A 80 8.34 12.88 -3.23
N GLY A 81 7.24 12.56 -3.91
CA GLY A 81 7.26 12.25 -5.34
C GLY A 81 5.86 12.11 -5.91
N ASP A 82 5.76 11.92 -7.20
CA ASP A 82 4.49 11.87 -7.89
C ASP A 82 3.98 10.42 -8.03
N ILE A 83 2.72 10.18 -7.67
CA ILE A 83 1.94 9.04 -8.14
C ILE A 83 1.32 9.40 -9.48
N GLN A 84 1.34 8.46 -10.42
CA GLN A 84 0.71 8.60 -11.74
C GLN A 84 -0.23 7.42 -11.97
N PHE A 85 -1.38 7.68 -12.55
CA PHE A 85 -2.31 6.62 -12.95
C PHE A 85 -3.17 7.06 -14.13
N TRP A 86 -3.68 6.11 -14.88
CA TRP A 86 -4.67 6.36 -15.91
C TRP A 86 -6.05 6.08 -15.37
N SER A 87 -7.00 6.94 -15.72
CA SER A 87 -8.39 6.76 -15.36
C SER A 87 -9.31 7.19 -16.47
N LYS A 88 -10.49 6.61 -16.51
CA LYS A 88 -11.63 7.03 -17.32
C LYS A 88 -12.91 6.85 -16.55
N ALA A 89 -13.97 7.51 -16.99
CA ALA A 89 -15.30 7.38 -16.44
C ALA A 89 -16.37 7.26 -17.54
N SER A 90 -17.47 6.64 -17.18
CA SER A 90 -18.71 6.61 -17.97
C SER A 90 -19.87 6.80 -17.01
N SER A 91 -20.17 8.07 -16.68
CA SER A 91 -21.09 8.44 -15.62
C SER A 91 -21.94 9.66 -15.96
N GLU A 92 -22.74 10.14 -15.03
CA GLU A 92 -23.60 11.29 -15.24
C GLU A 92 -22.81 12.59 -15.38
N GLN A 93 -23.19 13.39 -16.39
CA GLN A 93 -22.70 14.73 -16.59
C GLN A 93 -23.83 15.66 -17.06
N GLY A 94 -23.93 16.82 -16.45
CA GLY A 94 -24.90 17.84 -16.83
C GLY A 94 -24.55 18.57 -18.13
N GLU A 95 -25.55 19.30 -18.67
CA GLU A 95 -25.43 20.04 -19.94
C GLU A 95 -24.31 21.06 -20.00
N SER A 96 -23.88 21.60 -18.86
CA SER A 96 -22.79 22.59 -18.76
C SER A 96 -21.43 21.97 -18.45
N GLY A 97 -21.33 20.66 -18.48
CA GLY A 97 -20.10 19.94 -18.09
C GLY A 97 -19.93 19.75 -16.59
N THR A 98 -20.97 20.05 -15.80
CA THR A 98 -20.97 19.72 -14.37
C THR A 98 -21.00 18.21 -14.22
N VAL A 99 -20.09 17.68 -13.43
CA VAL A 99 -20.00 16.25 -13.10
C VAL A 99 -20.78 16.01 -11.82
N TYR A 100 -21.65 15.02 -11.82
CA TYR A 100 -22.47 14.64 -10.67
C TYR A 100 -22.00 13.32 -10.06
N ASP A 101 -21.79 12.32 -10.90
CA ASP A 101 -21.19 11.05 -10.51
C ASP A 101 -19.73 11.02 -10.99
N TYR A 102 -18.79 10.78 -10.09
CA TYR A 102 -17.37 10.90 -10.44
C TYR A 102 -16.47 10.01 -9.58
N LEU A 103 -15.28 9.76 -10.10
CA LEU A 103 -14.15 9.24 -9.37
C LEU A 103 -13.29 10.40 -8.86
N ASP A 104 -12.93 10.37 -7.59
CA ASP A 104 -11.87 11.21 -7.06
C ASP A 104 -10.77 10.39 -6.42
N PHE A 105 -9.60 10.99 -6.28
CA PHE A 105 -8.45 10.40 -5.60
C PHE A 105 -8.22 11.12 -4.28
N TYR A 106 -7.95 10.35 -3.23
CA TYR A 106 -7.73 10.86 -1.89
C TYR A 106 -6.34 10.45 -1.39
N ILE A 107 -5.67 11.37 -0.74
CA ILE A 107 -4.52 11.10 0.11
C ILE A 107 -5.01 11.22 1.55
N ASP A 108 -5.02 10.11 2.27
CA ASP A 108 -5.65 9.99 3.60
C ASP A 108 -7.15 10.34 3.52
N ASN A 109 -7.54 11.48 4.07
CA ASN A 109 -8.93 11.96 4.00
C ASN A 109 -9.09 13.20 3.12
N ASP A 110 -8.02 13.66 2.46
CA ASP A 110 -8.02 14.89 1.67
C ASP A 110 -8.26 14.57 0.18
N PRO A 111 -9.40 14.99 -0.42
CA PRO A 111 -9.67 14.79 -1.84
C PRO A 111 -8.72 15.64 -2.68
N GLN A 112 -8.30 15.10 -3.81
CA GLN A 112 -7.44 15.81 -4.77
C GLN A 112 -8.24 16.58 -5.83
N GLU A 113 -9.58 16.58 -5.70
CA GLU A 113 -10.51 17.33 -6.53
C GLU A 113 -10.38 17.04 -8.04
N LEU A 114 -10.02 15.79 -8.40
CA LEU A 114 -9.88 15.39 -9.80
C LEU A 114 -11.21 15.30 -10.50
N MET A 115 -12.28 14.90 -9.80
CA MET A 115 -13.67 14.84 -10.25
C MET A 115 -13.82 14.22 -11.65
N ILE A 116 -13.29 13.01 -11.82
CA ILE A 116 -13.25 12.28 -13.10
C ILE A 116 -14.63 11.68 -13.38
N GLY A 117 -15.41 12.32 -14.22
CA GLY A 117 -16.78 11.89 -14.51
C GLY A 117 -17.27 12.33 -15.88
N GLY A 118 -18.51 11.98 -16.22
CA GLY A 118 -19.04 12.04 -17.56
C GLY A 118 -18.52 10.88 -18.41
N THR A 119 -18.53 11.01 -19.74
CA THR A 119 -17.96 10.02 -20.64
C THR A 119 -16.60 10.50 -21.11
N THR A 120 -15.53 9.88 -20.60
CA THR A 120 -14.14 10.23 -20.91
C THR A 120 -13.41 9.09 -21.61
N ASP A 121 -12.36 9.43 -22.35
CA ASP A 121 -11.32 8.46 -22.72
C ASP A 121 -10.34 8.29 -21.55
N TRP A 122 -9.40 7.35 -21.65
CA TRP A 122 -8.31 7.20 -20.73
C TRP A 122 -7.43 8.44 -20.68
N VAL A 123 -7.26 9.02 -19.50
CA VAL A 123 -6.47 10.21 -19.23
C VAL A 123 -5.47 9.89 -18.10
N GLU A 124 -4.25 10.38 -18.25
CA GLU A 124 -3.22 10.31 -17.21
C GLU A 124 -3.44 11.40 -16.16
N TYR A 125 -3.39 11.00 -14.90
CA TYR A 125 -3.42 11.88 -13.75
C TYR A 125 -2.11 11.75 -12.97
N THR A 126 -1.61 12.87 -12.50
CA THR A 126 -0.39 12.97 -11.70
C THR A 126 -0.70 13.75 -10.44
N VAL A 127 -0.39 13.19 -9.28
CA VAL A 127 -0.62 13.80 -7.97
C VAL A 127 0.65 13.69 -7.15
N ASN A 128 1.06 14.78 -6.50
CA ASN A 128 2.22 14.78 -5.62
C ASN A 128 1.87 14.12 -4.28
N LEU A 129 2.67 13.16 -3.85
CA LEU A 129 2.59 12.49 -2.56
C LEU A 129 3.71 13.00 -1.65
N PRO A 130 3.39 13.56 -0.47
CA PRO A 130 4.39 13.90 0.52
C PRO A 130 5.08 12.64 1.08
N ALA A 131 6.23 12.82 1.71
CA ALA A 131 6.87 11.73 2.45
C ALA A 131 6.06 11.38 3.71
N GLY A 132 5.95 10.10 4.02
CA GLY A 132 5.19 9.56 5.16
C GLY A 132 4.38 8.33 4.79
N GLU A 133 3.68 7.80 5.78
CA GLU A 133 2.68 6.76 5.56
C GLU A 133 1.36 7.41 5.15
N HIS A 134 0.79 6.95 4.05
CA HIS A 134 -0.45 7.48 3.50
C HIS A 134 -1.40 6.37 3.06
N THR A 135 -2.69 6.59 3.28
CA THR A 135 -3.76 5.82 2.67
C THR A 135 -4.15 6.49 1.35
N LEU A 136 -3.91 5.81 0.25
CA LEU A 136 -4.27 6.24 -1.09
C LEU A 136 -5.59 5.60 -1.47
N ARG A 137 -6.60 6.40 -1.88
CA ARG A 137 -7.94 5.90 -2.18
C ARG A 137 -8.47 6.44 -3.49
N TRP A 138 -9.04 5.56 -4.29
CA TRP A 138 -9.85 5.88 -5.47
C TRP A 138 -11.30 5.64 -5.09
N VAL A 139 -12.10 6.70 -5.10
CA VAL A 139 -13.50 6.68 -4.64
C VAL A 139 -14.40 7.10 -5.79
N TYR A 140 -15.20 6.16 -6.31
CA TYR A 140 -16.28 6.47 -7.20
C TYR A 140 -17.55 6.73 -6.38
N GLU A 141 -18.16 7.89 -6.56
CA GLU A 141 -19.36 8.30 -5.83
C GLU A 141 -20.48 8.75 -6.77
N LYS A 142 -21.69 8.53 -6.33
CA LYS A 142 -22.92 8.93 -7.02
C LYS A 142 -23.74 9.87 -6.18
N ASP A 143 -24.36 10.85 -6.84
CA ASP A 143 -25.33 11.73 -6.21
C ASP A 143 -26.69 11.03 -5.98
N ASP A 144 -27.73 11.81 -5.62
CA ASP A 144 -29.05 11.31 -5.25
C ASP A 144 -29.97 11.02 -6.43
N ALA A 145 -29.53 11.24 -7.68
CA ALA A 145 -30.41 11.15 -8.85
C ALA A 145 -29.66 10.68 -10.08
N GLN A 146 -30.42 10.11 -11.00
CA GLN A 146 -30.06 9.71 -12.36
C GLN A 146 -28.83 8.76 -12.43
N SER A 147 -28.75 8.04 -13.50
CA SER A 147 -27.62 7.19 -13.88
C SER A 147 -27.43 7.34 -15.39
N SER A 148 -26.19 7.42 -15.83
CA SER A 148 -25.86 7.62 -17.22
C SER A 148 -24.58 6.87 -17.62
N GLY A 149 -24.51 6.46 -18.88
CA GLY A 149 -23.38 5.69 -19.37
C GLY A 149 -23.36 4.28 -18.81
N GLU A 150 -22.16 3.79 -18.47
CA GLU A 150 -21.95 2.50 -17.79
C GLU A 150 -22.02 2.64 -16.27
N ASP A 151 -22.11 3.88 -15.79
CA ASP A 151 -22.28 4.23 -14.38
C ASP A 151 -21.15 3.75 -13.48
N CYS A 152 -19.92 3.97 -13.93
CA CYS A 152 -18.69 3.51 -13.28
C CYS A 152 -17.46 4.30 -13.71
N ALA A 153 -16.35 4.03 -13.04
CA ALA A 153 -15.04 4.52 -13.40
C ALA A 153 -14.01 3.38 -13.41
N TRP A 154 -12.91 3.59 -14.11
CA TRP A 154 -11.81 2.64 -14.21
C TRP A 154 -10.49 3.31 -13.84
N VAL A 155 -9.58 2.53 -13.28
CA VAL A 155 -8.19 2.91 -12.99
C VAL A 155 -7.26 1.83 -13.53
N ASP A 156 -6.16 2.25 -14.12
CA ASP A 156 -5.14 1.37 -14.67
C ASP A 156 -3.75 1.99 -14.54
N ARG A 157 -2.71 1.16 -14.59
CA ARG A 157 -1.29 1.55 -14.60
C ARG A 157 -0.92 2.59 -13.56
N ILE A 158 -1.03 2.21 -12.30
CA ILE A 158 -0.63 3.04 -11.18
C ILE A 158 0.88 2.94 -11.01
N TYR A 159 1.59 4.04 -11.22
CA TYR A 159 3.02 4.18 -10.93
C TYR A 159 3.18 4.87 -9.58
N PHE A 160 3.66 4.12 -8.61
CA PHE A 160 4.01 4.70 -7.32
C PHE A 160 5.33 5.49 -7.40
N PRO A 161 5.51 6.56 -6.61
CA PRO A 161 6.76 7.32 -6.63
C PRO A 161 7.96 6.46 -6.26
N PRO A 162 9.17 6.79 -6.75
CA PRO A 162 10.38 6.10 -6.33
C PRO A 162 10.54 6.12 -4.81
N GLY A 163 10.74 4.95 -4.21
CA GLY A 163 10.83 4.81 -2.75
C GLY A 163 9.49 4.63 -2.04
N ALA A 164 8.39 4.45 -2.78
CA ALA A 164 7.17 3.91 -2.21
C ALA A 164 7.41 2.45 -1.81
N ILE A 165 6.99 2.08 -0.62
CA ILE A 165 7.02 0.72 -0.11
C ILE A 165 5.68 0.41 0.56
N PRO A 166 5.15 -0.82 0.45
CA PRO A 166 4.03 -1.24 1.28
C PRO A 166 4.39 -1.05 2.76
N PRO A 167 3.43 -0.80 3.64
CA PRO A 167 3.70 -0.80 5.06
C PRO A 167 4.31 -2.16 5.43
N LEU A 168 5.39 -2.13 6.17
CA LEU A 168 5.90 -3.35 6.75
C LEU A 168 4.91 -3.76 7.84
N ASN A 169 4.07 -4.73 7.55
CA ASN A 169 3.28 -5.40 8.58
C ASN A 169 4.25 -6.24 9.41
N ILE A 170 4.99 -5.57 10.28
CA ILE A 170 5.86 -6.25 11.23
C ILE A 170 5.00 -6.54 12.45
N ASP A 171 4.48 -7.73 12.54
CA ASP A 171 3.84 -8.26 13.73
C ASP A 171 4.94 -8.76 14.68
N PHE A 172 5.60 -7.80 15.35
CA PHE A 172 6.69 -8.12 16.26
C PHE A 172 6.29 -9.23 17.23
N GLY A 173 7.12 -10.26 17.28
CA GLY A 173 6.95 -11.40 18.14
C GLY A 173 6.01 -12.48 17.61
N ASP A 174 5.29 -12.27 16.50
CA ASP A 174 4.46 -13.30 15.85
C ASP A 174 5.29 -14.00 14.74
N LEU A 175 5.91 -15.13 15.11
CA LEU A 175 6.75 -15.87 14.20
C LEU A 175 6.00 -17.01 13.47
N ASN A 176 4.85 -17.44 14.01
CA ASN A 176 4.02 -18.45 13.36
C ASN A 176 2.96 -17.83 12.43
N LEU A 177 2.84 -16.48 12.41
CA LEU A 177 1.93 -15.69 11.58
C LEU A 177 0.46 -16.02 11.83
N ASP A 178 0.10 -16.27 13.11
CA ASP A 178 -1.28 -16.54 13.53
C ASP A 178 -1.97 -15.32 14.15
N SER A 179 -1.30 -14.15 14.12
CA SER A 179 -1.72 -12.86 14.69
C SER A 179 -1.83 -12.88 16.23
N ILE A 180 -1.16 -13.82 16.91
CA ILE A 180 -1.18 -13.94 18.36
C ILE A 180 0.24 -14.19 18.89
N VAL A 181 0.84 -13.21 19.52
CA VAL A 181 2.14 -13.40 20.20
C VAL A 181 1.95 -14.25 21.44
N ASN A 182 2.54 -15.45 21.45
CA ASN A 182 2.41 -16.40 22.55
C ASN A 182 3.65 -17.30 22.70
N VAL A 183 3.58 -18.32 23.55
CA VAL A 183 4.70 -19.24 23.81
C VAL A 183 5.17 -20.02 22.58
N LEU A 184 4.34 -20.19 21.55
CA LEU A 184 4.73 -20.91 20.33
C LEU A 184 5.77 -20.08 19.55
N ASP A 185 5.63 -18.77 19.53
CA ASP A 185 6.57 -17.85 18.87
C ASP A 185 7.91 -17.83 19.59
N VAL A 186 7.87 -17.83 20.92
CA VAL A 186 9.10 -17.98 21.74
C VAL A 186 9.84 -19.27 21.38
N ILE A 187 9.10 -20.39 21.21
CA ILE A 187 9.69 -21.68 20.85
C ILE A 187 10.31 -21.62 19.45
N ILE A 188 9.66 -20.97 18.48
CA ILE A 188 10.17 -20.80 17.13
C ILE A 188 11.45 -19.96 17.16
N THR A 189 11.46 -18.83 17.88
CA THR A 189 12.65 -17.95 18.02
C THR A 189 13.81 -18.72 18.65
N VAL A 190 13.58 -19.48 19.72
CA VAL A 190 14.62 -20.31 20.35
C VAL A 190 15.18 -21.33 19.36
N ASN A 191 14.31 -22.03 18.60
CA ASN A 191 14.75 -23.04 17.64
C ASN A 191 15.59 -22.44 16.51
N TYR A 192 15.27 -21.22 16.08
CA TYR A 192 16.08 -20.48 15.11
C TYR A 192 17.47 -20.13 15.67
N ILE A 193 17.52 -19.55 16.86
CA ILE A 193 18.80 -19.13 17.49
C ILE A 193 19.75 -20.32 17.72
N ILE A 194 19.21 -21.48 18.08
CA ILE A 194 20.05 -22.70 18.24
C ILE A 194 20.35 -23.41 16.92
N GLY A 195 19.87 -22.88 15.78
CA GLY A 195 20.13 -23.42 14.45
C GLY A 195 19.35 -24.69 14.12
N TYR A 196 18.20 -24.91 14.77
CA TYR A 196 17.35 -26.08 14.52
C TYR A 196 16.39 -25.88 13.36
N ILE A 197 15.97 -24.62 13.08
CA ILE A 197 15.12 -24.24 11.97
C ILE A 197 15.68 -22.98 11.28
N ASP A 198 15.30 -22.78 10.02
CA ASP A 198 15.49 -21.51 9.31
C ASP A 198 14.17 -20.72 9.33
N LEU A 199 14.28 -19.40 9.37
CA LEU A 199 13.16 -18.47 9.23
C LEU A 199 13.19 -17.82 7.84
N ASN A 200 12.02 -17.47 7.30
CA ASN A 200 11.92 -16.62 6.12
C ASN A 200 12.15 -15.14 6.49
N ASN A 201 12.20 -14.24 5.49
CA ASN A 201 12.51 -12.84 5.71
C ASN A 201 11.49 -12.13 6.62
N GLU A 202 10.22 -12.42 6.47
CA GLU A 202 9.13 -11.88 7.29
C GLU A 202 9.27 -12.33 8.75
N GLN A 203 9.47 -13.62 8.98
CA GLN A 203 9.68 -14.15 10.31
C GLN A 203 10.94 -13.60 11.00
N ILE A 204 12.02 -13.34 10.24
CA ILE A 204 13.23 -12.70 10.78
C ILE A 204 12.91 -11.26 11.21
N GLN A 205 12.15 -10.51 10.43
CA GLN A 205 11.73 -9.15 10.78
C GLN A 205 10.83 -9.14 12.02
N ASN A 206 9.88 -10.07 12.12
CA ASN A 206 9.01 -10.21 13.29
C ASN A 206 9.79 -10.65 14.54
N ALA A 207 10.89 -11.38 14.37
CA ALA A 207 11.71 -11.87 15.45
C ALA A 207 12.70 -10.84 16.02
N ASP A 208 13.18 -9.89 15.21
CA ASP A 208 14.09 -8.80 15.62
C ASP A 208 13.27 -7.66 16.28
N VAL A 209 12.79 -7.93 17.49
CA VAL A 209 11.87 -7.03 18.20
C VAL A 209 12.59 -5.77 18.71
N ASN A 210 13.87 -5.84 18.97
CA ASN A 210 14.68 -4.69 19.45
C ASN A 210 15.27 -3.86 18.29
N LEU A 211 15.12 -4.33 17.02
CA LEU A 211 15.59 -3.69 15.80
C LEU A 211 17.11 -3.45 15.78
N ASP A 212 17.90 -4.35 16.38
CA ASP A 212 19.35 -4.25 16.35
C ASP A 212 20.00 -4.96 15.15
N GLY A 213 19.19 -5.62 14.30
CA GLY A 213 19.61 -6.34 13.10
C GLY A 213 20.04 -7.77 13.36
N SER A 214 19.79 -8.30 14.55
CA SER A 214 20.14 -9.67 14.96
C SER A 214 19.02 -10.30 15.74
N VAL A 215 18.64 -11.52 15.42
CA VAL A 215 17.68 -12.28 16.25
C VAL A 215 18.45 -13.07 17.29
N ASP A 216 18.34 -12.65 18.56
CA ASP A 216 19.08 -13.26 19.66
C ASP A 216 18.27 -13.40 20.97
N VAL A 217 18.94 -13.61 22.10
CA VAL A 217 18.28 -13.82 23.39
C VAL A 217 17.56 -12.58 23.91
N PHE A 218 17.95 -11.37 23.47
CA PHE A 218 17.30 -10.14 23.89
C PHE A 218 15.89 -10.03 23.26
N ASP A 219 15.73 -10.51 22.02
CA ASP A 219 14.44 -10.57 21.37
C ASP A 219 13.52 -11.59 22.03
N ILE A 220 14.06 -12.76 22.42
CA ILE A 220 13.28 -13.73 23.19
C ILE A 220 12.67 -13.10 24.44
N LEU A 221 13.45 -12.27 25.16
CA LEU A 221 12.97 -11.64 26.38
C LEU A 221 11.80 -10.68 26.08
N LEU A 222 11.86 -9.93 24.98
CA LEU A 222 10.81 -9.04 24.54
C LEU A 222 9.58 -9.79 24.06
N ILE A 223 9.75 -10.86 23.28
CA ILE A 223 8.64 -11.71 22.83
C ILE A 223 7.93 -12.38 24.03
N VAL A 224 8.68 -12.82 25.05
CA VAL A 224 8.11 -13.35 26.30
C VAL A 224 7.31 -12.29 27.04
N ASP A 225 7.80 -11.04 27.10
CA ASP A 225 7.09 -9.92 27.76
C ASP A 225 5.77 -9.62 27.04
N MET A 226 5.82 -9.55 25.69
CA MET A 226 4.62 -9.41 24.84
C MET A 226 3.62 -10.59 25.03
N ALA A 227 4.12 -11.83 25.06
CA ALA A 227 3.28 -13.02 25.26
C ALA A 227 2.60 -13.07 26.64
N LEU A 228 3.17 -12.36 27.64
CA LEU A 228 2.60 -12.21 28.98
C LEU A 228 1.64 -11.02 29.09
N GLY A 229 1.53 -10.20 28.05
CA GLY A 229 0.63 -9.05 27.98
C GLY A 229 1.13 -7.84 28.79
N ASN A 230 2.42 -7.68 28.96
CA ASN A 230 3.05 -6.54 29.65
C ASN A 230 3.41 -5.42 28.70
#